data_26b086f631d66ff1de5e79fe4a64e8df
#
_entry.id   26b086f631d66ff1de5e79fe4a64e8df
#
_cell.length_a   1.000
_cell.length_b   1.000
_cell.length_c   1.000
_cell.angle_alpha   90.00
_cell.angle_beta   90.00
_cell.angle_gamma   90.00
#
_symmetry.space_group_name_H-M   'P 1'
#
loop_
_entity.id
_entity.type
_entity.pdbx_description
1 polymer ?
#
loop_
_entity_poly.entity_id
_entity_poly.type
_entity_poly.pdbx_seq_one_letter_code
_entity_poly.pdbx_strand_id
1 'polypeptide(L)'
;MKTALLLLISLTATTLSAADSPPVGAAAPDFSLSDTSGKAHSLSEYKGKYVVLEWFNPECPFVKKHYGSGNMQKLQSEYTGKGVVWLSIDSNAPGLEGNLTPEQAQKVMKDWNTKQTALLLDPEGKAGRAYNARNTPHMFVINPEGKIVYEGAIDSKATPNPADIPSSTNYVKAALDESMSGKSVSNSNTRPYGCSIKYK
;
A
#
# COMPACT_ATOMS: atom_id res chain seq x y z
N MET A 1 19.32 28.50 -58.97
CA MET A 1 19.79 27.46 -58.02
C MET A 1 18.86 27.51 -56.81
N LYS A 2 18.00 26.48 -56.66
CA LYS A 2 17.03 26.38 -55.52
C LYS A 2 17.61 25.39 -54.50
N THR A 3 18.04 25.90 -53.34
CA THR A 3 18.57 25.10 -52.26
C THR A 3 17.39 24.56 -51.42
N ALA A 4 17.16 23.25 -51.45
CA ALA A 4 16.17 22.60 -50.62
C ALA A 4 16.76 22.32 -49.23
N LEU A 5 16.15 22.89 -48.19
CA LEU A 5 16.49 22.66 -46.79
C LEU A 5 15.73 21.42 -46.29
N LEU A 6 16.42 20.31 -46.10
CA LEU A 6 15.88 19.10 -45.47
C LEU A 6 15.81 19.30 -43.96
N LEU A 7 14.59 19.34 -43.42
CA LEU A 7 14.33 19.36 -41.98
C LEU A 7 14.39 17.91 -41.48
N LEU A 8 15.44 17.54 -40.75
CA LEU A 8 15.48 16.26 -40.01
C LEU A 8 14.65 16.38 -38.74
N ILE A 9 13.49 15.73 -38.72
CA ILE A 9 12.70 15.57 -37.52
C ILE A 9 13.27 14.36 -36.74
N SER A 10 13.99 14.63 -35.68
CA SER A 10 14.46 13.60 -34.75
C SER A 10 13.30 13.11 -33.88
N LEU A 11 12.82 11.90 -34.13
CA LEU A 11 11.82 11.23 -33.34
C LEU A 11 12.51 10.70 -32.06
N THR A 12 12.40 11.44 -30.94
CA THR A 12 12.85 10.94 -29.64
C THR A 12 11.84 9.89 -29.15
N ALA A 13 12.22 8.63 -29.23
CA ALA A 13 11.48 7.55 -28.61
C ALA A 13 11.57 7.67 -27.08
N THR A 14 10.49 8.08 -26.45
CA THR A 14 10.34 8.04 -25.00
C THR A 14 10.21 6.57 -24.60
N THR A 15 11.28 5.98 -24.06
CA THR A 15 11.21 4.65 -23.45
C THR A 15 10.35 4.77 -22.20
N LEU A 16 9.18 4.12 -22.20
CA LEU A 16 8.35 3.95 -21.02
C LEU A 16 9.13 2.99 -20.08
N SER A 17 9.87 3.56 -19.14
CA SER A 17 10.47 2.77 -18.04
C SER A 17 9.35 2.19 -17.21
N ALA A 18 9.48 0.91 -16.83
CA ALA A 18 8.61 0.35 -15.78
C ALA A 18 8.74 1.28 -14.56
N ALA A 19 7.61 1.88 -14.15
CA ALA A 19 7.63 2.83 -13.06
C ALA A 19 8.15 2.14 -11.80
N ASP A 20 9.23 2.66 -11.24
CA ASP A 20 9.65 2.30 -9.88
C ASP A 20 8.61 2.82 -8.88
N SER A 21 8.55 2.20 -7.68
CA SER A 21 7.70 2.73 -6.61
C SER A 21 8.01 4.21 -6.39
N PRO A 22 7.00 5.05 -6.08
CA PRO A 22 7.27 6.43 -5.75
C PRO A 22 8.30 6.50 -4.62
N PRO A 23 9.42 7.22 -4.80
CA PRO A 23 10.50 7.18 -3.82
C PRO A 23 10.07 7.81 -2.48
N VAL A 24 10.67 7.34 -1.39
CA VAL A 24 10.52 7.99 -0.08
C VAL A 24 10.90 9.47 -0.18
N GLY A 25 10.08 10.33 0.40
CA GLY A 25 10.17 11.79 0.32
C GLY A 25 9.36 12.42 -0.82
N ALA A 26 8.94 11.63 -1.83
CA ALA A 26 8.06 12.12 -2.89
C ALA A 26 6.61 12.29 -2.41
N ALA A 27 5.85 13.09 -3.14
CA ALA A 27 4.40 13.17 -2.97
C ALA A 27 3.77 11.80 -3.29
N ALA A 28 2.90 11.33 -2.39
CA ALA A 28 2.15 10.10 -2.59
C ALA A 28 1.16 10.29 -3.76
N PRO A 29 1.11 9.36 -4.73
CA PRO A 29 0.13 9.41 -5.80
C PRO A 29 -1.30 9.44 -5.26
N ASP A 30 -2.11 10.38 -5.73
CA ASP A 30 -3.53 10.42 -5.35
C ASP A 30 -4.30 9.29 -6.06
N PHE A 31 -5.36 8.85 -5.43
CA PHE A 31 -6.30 7.88 -5.98
C PHE A 31 -7.71 8.20 -5.48
N SER A 32 -8.71 7.65 -6.15
CA SER A 32 -10.08 7.61 -5.66
C SER A 32 -10.61 6.19 -5.84
N LEU A 33 -10.89 5.51 -4.74
CA LEU A 33 -11.36 4.12 -4.70
C LEU A 33 -12.61 4.03 -3.81
N SER A 34 -13.49 3.08 -4.14
CA SER A 34 -14.65 2.80 -3.30
C SER A 34 -14.29 1.79 -2.21
N ASP A 35 -14.87 2.00 -1.03
CA ASP A 35 -14.86 0.99 0.02
C ASP A 35 -15.97 -0.07 -0.21
N THR A 36 -16.07 -1.01 0.72
CA THR A 36 -17.04 -2.11 0.68
C THR A 36 -18.50 -1.66 0.81
N SER A 37 -18.76 -0.40 1.18
CA SER A 37 -20.10 0.19 1.23
C SER A 37 -20.44 1.03 -0.01
N GLY A 38 -19.49 1.18 -0.93
CA GLY A 38 -19.59 2.05 -2.11
C GLY A 38 -19.20 3.51 -1.85
N LYS A 39 -18.75 3.84 -0.64
CA LYS A 39 -18.26 5.19 -0.34
C LYS A 39 -16.89 5.38 -1.00
N ALA A 40 -16.74 6.48 -1.75
CA ALA A 40 -15.45 6.87 -2.32
C ALA A 40 -14.51 7.44 -1.25
N HIS A 41 -13.23 7.09 -1.38
CA HIS A 41 -12.13 7.60 -0.56
C HIS A 41 -11.00 8.06 -1.50
N SER A 42 -10.63 9.33 -1.39
CA SER A 42 -9.45 9.89 -2.08
C SER A 42 -8.34 10.13 -1.07
N LEU A 43 -7.08 9.86 -1.47
CA LEU A 43 -5.96 10.12 -0.57
C LEU A 43 -5.90 11.59 -0.16
N SER A 44 -6.22 12.50 -1.07
CA SER A 44 -6.25 13.94 -0.84
C SER A 44 -7.24 14.40 0.25
N GLU A 45 -8.28 13.61 0.57
CA GLU A 45 -9.22 13.89 1.68
C GLU A 45 -8.56 13.73 3.04
N TYR A 46 -7.43 13.05 3.12
CA TYR A 46 -6.72 12.78 4.37
C TYR A 46 -5.52 13.70 4.61
N LYS A 47 -5.39 14.80 3.84
CA LYS A 47 -4.38 15.83 4.12
C LYS A 47 -4.41 16.28 5.57
N GLY A 48 -3.24 16.47 6.17
CA GLY A 48 -3.09 16.82 7.58
C GLY A 48 -3.13 15.62 8.53
N LYS A 49 -3.28 14.39 8.02
CA LYS A 49 -3.23 13.15 8.80
C LYS A 49 -2.12 12.23 8.31
N TYR A 50 -1.62 11.39 9.19
CA TYR A 50 -0.85 10.22 8.77
C TYR A 50 -1.78 9.21 8.11
N VAL A 51 -1.31 8.60 7.01
CA VAL A 51 -2.05 7.56 6.29
C VAL A 51 -1.15 6.33 6.15
N VAL A 52 -1.68 5.16 6.47
CA VAL A 52 -1.08 3.87 6.12
C VAL A 52 -1.87 3.28 4.97
N LEU A 53 -1.16 2.88 3.91
CA LEU A 53 -1.69 2.03 2.86
C LEU A 53 -1.14 0.62 3.04
N GLU A 54 -2.02 -0.37 3.02
CA GLU A 54 -1.71 -1.79 3.14
C GLU A 54 -2.28 -2.51 1.93
N TRP A 55 -1.44 -3.02 1.03
CA TRP A 55 -1.93 -3.94 0.00
C TRP A 55 -2.27 -5.28 0.62
N PHE A 56 -3.51 -5.70 0.41
CA PHE A 56 -4.16 -6.77 1.13
C PHE A 56 -4.64 -7.90 0.19
N ASN A 57 -4.49 -9.15 0.64
CA ASN A 57 -5.07 -10.34 0.02
C ASN A 57 -5.35 -11.36 1.13
N PRO A 58 -6.62 -11.72 1.39
CA PRO A 58 -6.97 -12.62 2.49
C PRO A 58 -6.52 -14.08 2.25
N GLU A 59 -6.20 -14.44 1.01
CA GLU A 59 -5.70 -15.79 0.69
C GLU A 59 -4.20 -15.92 0.91
N CYS A 60 -3.47 -14.80 0.96
CA CYS A 60 -2.02 -14.77 1.13
C CYS A 60 -1.58 -15.28 2.53
N PRO A 61 -0.73 -16.32 2.63
CA PRO A 61 -0.24 -16.83 3.91
C PRO A 61 0.52 -15.78 4.73
N PHE A 62 1.21 -14.85 4.09
CA PHE A 62 1.92 -13.77 4.76
C PHE A 62 0.97 -12.73 5.35
N VAL A 63 -0.18 -12.48 4.74
CA VAL A 63 -1.24 -11.66 5.30
C VAL A 63 -1.91 -12.40 6.46
N LYS A 64 -2.23 -13.70 6.26
CA LYS A 64 -2.80 -14.57 7.33
C LYS A 64 -1.90 -14.64 8.57
N LYS A 65 -0.57 -14.63 8.42
CA LYS A 65 0.39 -14.53 9.54
C LYS A 65 0.03 -13.40 10.49
N HIS A 66 -0.17 -12.19 9.97
CA HIS A 66 -0.38 -10.99 10.77
C HIS A 66 -1.80 -10.85 11.29
N TYR A 67 -2.80 -11.23 10.49
CA TYR A 67 -4.20 -11.18 10.92
C TYR A 67 -4.57 -12.33 11.83
N GLY A 68 -4.16 -13.55 11.52
CA GLY A 68 -4.44 -14.72 12.35
C GLY A 68 -3.81 -14.72 13.73
N SER A 69 -2.70 -13.97 13.89
CA SER A 69 -2.04 -13.76 15.19
C SER A 69 -2.58 -12.57 15.99
N GLY A 70 -3.48 -11.77 15.42
CA GLY A 70 -3.94 -10.51 16.01
C GLY A 70 -2.94 -9.35 15.90
N ASN A 71 -1.76 -9.56 15.30
CA ASN A 71 -0.72 -8.54 15.16
C ASN A 71 -1.21 -7.33 14.36
N MET A 72 -1.89 -7.57 13.22
CA MET A 72 -2.37 -6.48 12.37
C MET A 72 -3.49 -5.70 13.06
N GLN A 73 -4.46 -6.38 13.66
CA GLN A 73 -5.56 -5.73 14.36
C GLN A 73 -5.08 -4.85 15.52
N LYS A 74 -4.06 -5.32 16.26
CA LYS A 74 -3.43 -4.54 17.33
C LYS A 74 -2.77 -3.28 16.76
N LEU A 75 -2.01 -3.41 15.69
CA LEU A 75 -1.34 -2.30 15.03
C LEU A 75 -2.35 -1.28 14.48
N GLN A 76 -3.37 -1.75 13.76
CA GLN A 76 -4.46 -0.92 13.26
C GLN A 76 -5.17 -0.17 14.40
N SER A 77 -5.56 -0.86 15.48
CA SER A 77 -6.22 -0.24 16.64
C SER A 77 -5.35 0.82 17.32
N GLU A 78 -4.06 0.53 17.51
CA GLU A 78 -3.12 1.46 18.13
C GLU A 78 -3.05 2.77 17.37
N TYR A 79 -2.86 2.70 16.04
CA TYR A 79 -2.61 3.91 15.24
C TYR A 79 -3.88 4.61 14.79
N THR A 80 -4.97 3.90 14.52
CA THR A 80 -6.26 4.56 14.28
C THR A 80 -6.75 5.29 15.53
N GLY A 81 -6.50 4.75 16.72
CA GLY A 81 -6.74 5.42 18.00
C GLY A 81 -5.90 6.70 18.21
N LYS A 82 -4.77 6.83 17.53
CA LYS A 82 -3.92 8.05 17.49
C LYS A 82 -4.28 8.99 16.33
N GLY A 83 -5.36 8.72 15.59
CA GLY A 83 -5.82 9.55 14.47
C GLY A 83 -5.17 9.24 13.12
N VAL A 84 -4.36 8.19 13.00
CA VAL A 84 -3.83 7.70 11.72
C VAL A 84 -4.97 7.07 10.92
N VAL A 85 -5.04 7.37 9.63
CA VAL A 85 -5.96 6.71 8.70
C VAL A 85 -5.29 5.44 8.17
N TRP A 86 -5.94 4.29 8.32
CA TRP A 86 -5.44 3.02 7.82
C TRP A 86 -6.33 2.52 6.69
N LEU A 87 -5.80 2.43 5.47
CA LEU A 87 -6.51 1.97 4.28
C LEU A 87 -5.88 0.66 3.80
N SER A 88 -6.64 -0.43 3.89
CA SER A 88 -6.27 -1.69 3.24
C SER A 88 -6.82 -1.67 1.81
N ILE A 89 -6.05 -2.13 0.81
CA ILE A 89 -6.38 -2.03 -0.61
C ILE A 89 -6.26 -3.41 -1.26
N ASP A 90 -7.35 -3.88 -1.87
CA ASP A 90 -7.33 -5.05 -2.74
C ASP A 90 -7.21 -4.61 -4.20
N SER A 91 -6.06 -4.85 -4.81
CA SER A 91 -5.79 -4.59 -6.24
C SER A 91 -5.71 -5.87 -7.07
N ASN A 92 -6.21 -7.00 -6.55
CA ASN A 92 -6.31 -8.22 -7.35
C ASN A 92 -7.44 -8.08 -8.37
N ALA A 93 -7.17 -8.46 -9.61
CA ALA A 93 -8.11 -8.30 -10.71
C ALA A 93 -9.28 -9.30 -10.60
N PRO A 94 -10.50 -8.92 -11.06
CA PRO A 94 -11.67 -9.78 -11.02
C PRO A 94 -11.43 -11.16 -11.64
N GLY A 95 -11.84 -12.20 -10.90
CA GLY A 95 -11.68 -13.59 -11.28
C GLY A 95 -10.31 -14.19 -11.01
N LEU A 96 -9.38 -13.42 -10.41
CA LEU A 96 -8.08 -13.93 -9.97
C LEU A 96 -8.05 -14.12 -8.45
N GLU A 97 -7.07 -14.92 -7.98
CA GLU A 97 -6.88 -15.22 -6.57
C GLU A 97 -6.76 -13.96 -5.72
N GLY A 98 -7.51 -13.89 -4.64
CA GLY A 98 -7.49 -12.81 -3.69
C GLY A 98 -8.38 -11.62 -4.03
N ASN A 99 -8.98 -11.57 -5.25
CA ASN A 99 -9.96 -10.55 -5.58
C ASN A 99 -11.22 -10.71 -4.73
N LEU A 100 -11.69 -9.61 -4.17
CA LEU A 100 -12.86 -9.56 -3.30
C LEU A 100 -14.01 -8.79 -3.95
N THR A 101 -15.22 -9.35 -3.87
CA THR A 101 -16.44 -8.54 -4.02
C THR A 101 -16.66 -7.71 -2.74
N PRO A 102 -17.50 -6.65 -2.79
CA PRO A 102 -17.83 -5.89 -1.60
C PRO A 102 -18.33 -6.76 -0.43
N GLU A 103 -19.18 -7.75 -0.71
CA GLU A 103 -19.75 -8.67 0.29
C GLU A 103 -18.68 -9.59 0.90
N GLN A 104 -17.79 -10.11 0.05
CA GLN A 104 -16.65 -10.93 0.50
C GLN A 104 -15.71 -10.11 1.39
N ALA A 105 -15.41 -8.88 1.00
CA ALA A 105 -14.58 -7.97 1.76
C ALA A 105 -15.20 -7.62 3.13
N GLN A 106 -16.50 -7.32 3.17
CA GLN A 106 -17.23 -7.10 4.43
C GLN A 106 -17.18 -8.34 5.34
N LYS A 107 -17.36 -9.53 4.75
CA LYS A 107 -17.27 -10.79 5.50
C LYS A 107 -15.88 -10.98 6.10
N VAL A 108 -14.82 -10.78 5.31
CA VAL A 108 -13.43 -10.88 5.78
C VAL A 108 -13.16 -9.89 6.92
N MET A 109 -13.56 -8.63 6.76
CA MET A 109 -13.39 -7.60 7.79
C MET A 109 -14.06 -8.01 9.10
N LYS A 110 -15.28 -8.56 9.03
CA LYS A 110 -16.04 -9.04 10.19
C LYS A 110 -15.37 -10.26 10.84
N ASP A 111 -15.08 -11.28 10.04
CA ASP A 111 -14.55 -12.56 10.53
C ASP A 111 -13.16 -12.39 11.16
N TRP A 112 -12.36 -11.49 10.61
CA TRP A 112 -11.00 -11.21 11.08
C TRP A 112 -10.97 -10.09 12.13
N ASN A 113 -12.13 -9.49 12.45
CA ASN A 113 -12.24 -8.38 13.40
C ASN A 113 -11.23 -7.26 13.13
N THR A 114 -11.08 -6.90 11.84
CA THR A 114 -10.11 -5.92 11.39
C THR A 114 -10.41 -4.53 11.95
N LYS A 115 -9.40 -3.65 12.04
CA LYS A 115 -9.49 -2.34 12.71
C LYS A 115 -9.01 -1.18 11.82
N GLN A 116 -8.82 -1.43 10.51
CA GLN A 116 -8.52 -0.38 9.55
C GLN A 116 -9.69 0.61 9.41
N THR A 117 -9.41 1.80 8.90
CA THR A 117 -10.42 2.83 8.61
C THR A 117 -11.37 2.38 7.49
N ALA A 118 -10.81 1.80 6.42
CA ALA A 118 -11.58 1.25 5.31
C ALA A 118 -10.78 0.15 4.59
N LEU A 119 -11.49 -0.79 3.94
CA LEU A 119 -10.95 -1.68 2.92
C LEU A 119 -11.46 -1.20 1.56
N LEU A 120 -10.52 -0.83 0.70
CA LEU A 120 -10.78 -0.24 -0.61
C LEU A 120 -10.61 -1.29 -1.71
N LEU A 121 -11.46 -1.21 -2.72
CA LEU A 121 -11.45 -2.11 -3.87
C LEU A 121 -10.85 -1.40 -5.08
N ASP A 122 -9.77 -1.97 -5.63
CA ASP A 122 -9.04 -1.46 -6.80
C ASP A 122 -8.98 -2.55 -7.91
N PRO A 123 -10.14 -2.98 -8.44
CA PRO A 123 -10.22 -4.11 -9.38
C PRO A 123 -9.50 -3.87 -10.70
N GLU A 124 -9.25 -2.61 -11.07
CA GLU A 124 -8.48 -2.22 -12.25
C GLU A 124 -6.96 -2.11 -11.94
N GLY A 125 -6.57 -2.17 -10.67
CA GLY A 125 -5.18 -2.05 -10.23
C GLY A 125 -4.57 -0.66 -10.47
N LYS A 126 -5.40 0.39 -10.54
CA LYS A 126 -4.92 1.76 -10.79
C LYS A 126 -4.04 2.27 -9.66
N ALA A 127 -4.53 2.18 -8.43
CA ALA A 127 -3.75 2.57 -7.27
C ALA A 127 -2.55 1.64 -7.09
N GLY A 128 -2.76 0.32 -7.23
CA GLY A 128 -1.67 -0.65 -7.14
C GLY A 128 -0.51 -0.34 -8.09
N ARG A 129 -0.81 -0.01 -9.35
CA ARG A 129 0.23 0.35 -10.33
C ARG A 129 0.85 1.70 -10.06
N ALA A 130 0.09 2.70 -9.60
CA ALA A 130 0.61 4.03 -9.28
C ALA A 130 1.65 3.97 -8.15
N TYR A 131 1.48 3.06 -7.19
CA TYR A 131 2.41 2.79 -6.11
C TYR A 131 3.45 1.71 -6.44
N ASN A 132 3.38 1.09 -7.62
CA ASN A 132 4.15 -0.10 -7.98
C ASN A 132 4.08 -1.17 -6.87
N ALA A 133 2.90 -1.34 -6.28
CA ALA A 133 2.67 -2.36 -5.27
C ALA A 133 2.81 -3.74 -5.91
N ARG A 134 3.63 -4.62 -5.33
CA ARG A 134 3.99 -5.91 -5.94
C ARG A 134 3.51 -7.11 -5.15
N ASN A 135 3.44 -6.96 -3.84
CA ASN A 135 3.20 -8.05 -2.90
C ASN A 135 2.05 -7.73 -1.94
N THR A 136 1.57 -8.75 -1.26
CA THR A 136 0.68 -8.63 -0.11
C THR A 136 1.30 -9.37 1.09
N PRO A 137 1.54 -8.66 2.24
CA PRO A 137 1.35 -7.23 2.42
C PRO A 137 2.47 -6.39 1.79
N HIS A 138 2.13 -5.23 1.21
CA HIS A 138 3.06 -4.16 0.87
C HIS A 138 2.57 -2.89 1.55
N MET A 139 3.43 -2.22 2.28
CA MET A 139 3.06 -1.14 3.20
C MET A 139 3.64 0.19 2.75
N PHE A 140 2.85 1.26 2.90
CA PHE A 140 3.31 2.64 2.76
C PHE A 140 2.85 3.45 3.96
N VAL A 141 3.69 4.36 4.45
CA VAL A 141 3.31 5.38 5.43
C VAL A 141 3.48 6.75 4.79
N ILE A 142 2.42 7.54 4.85
CA ILE A 142 2.33 8.88 4.29
C ILE A 142 2.13 9.87 5.45
N ASN A 143 2.92 10.93 5.46
CA ASN A 143 2.86 11.96 6.50
C ASN A 143 1.74 13.01 6.22
N PRO A 144 1.46 13.91 7.17
CA PRO A 144 0.42 14.95 7.00
C PRO A 144 0.62 15.88 5.80
N GLU A 145 1.84 16.04 5.32
CA GLU A 145 2.18 16.82 4.12
C GLU A 145 1.92 16.05 2.82
N GLY A 146 1.44 14.80 2.90
CA GLY A 146 1.16 13.94 1.75
C GLY A 146 2.42 13.34 1.13
N LYS A 147 3.53 13.24 1.87
CA LYS A 147 4.78 12.63 1.40
C LYS A 147 4.92 11.20 1.94
N ILE A 148 5.44 10.30 1.13
CA ILE A 148 5.79 8.95 1.56
C ILE A 148 7.00 9.04 2.50
N VAL A 149 6.88 8.54 3.71
CA VAL A 149 7.97 8.46 4.70
C VAL A 149 8.46 7.04 4.91
N TYR A 150 7.69 6.05 4.49
CA TYR A 150 8.05 4.64 4.49
C TYR A 150 7.40 3.91 3.34
N GLU A 151 8.15 2.98 2.71
CA GLU A 151 7.61 1.94 1.84
C GLU A 151 8.28 0.60 2.10
N GLY A 152 7.55 -0.52 1.97
CA GLY A 152 8.15 -1.84 2.02
C GLY A 152 7.38 -2.90 2.81
N ALA A 153 8.14 -3.73 3.53
CA ALA A 153 7.64 -4.84 4.32
C ALA A 153 6.91 -4.38 5.59
N ILE A 154 6.01 -5.23 6.12
CA ILE A 154 5.45 -4.99 7.45
C ILE A 154 6.46 -5.25 8.55
N ASP A 155 7.28 -6.29 8.42
CA ASP A 155 8.29 -6.68 9.41
C ASP A 155 9.56 -7.24 8.76
N SER A 156 10.58 -7.51 9.61
CA SER A 156 11.89 -8.02 9.18
C SER A 156 11.94 -9.54 8.91
N LYS A 157 10.84 -10.28 9.08
CA LYS A 157 10.80 -11.75 8.94
C LYS A 157 9.90 -12.16 7.77
N ALA A 158 10.52 -12.34 6.61
CA ALA A 158 9.86 -12.74 5.35
C ALA A 158 9.43 -14.22 5.36
N THR A 159 8.66 -14.62 6.37
CA THR A 159 8.10 -15.98 6.53
C THR A 159 6.61 -15.92 6.80
N PRO A 160 5.83 -16.95 6.48
CA PRO A 160 4.42 -17.03 6.83
C PRO A 160 4.17 -17.52 8.28
N ASN A 161 5.23 -17.78 9.06
CA ASN A 161 5.13 -18.34 10.40
C ASN A 161 4.82 -17.23 11.44
N PRO A 162 3.66 -17.27 12.14
CA PRO A 162 3.32 -16.27 13.16
C PRO A 162 4.25 -16.30 14.39
N ALA A 163 4.97 -17.40 14.65
CA ALA A 163 5.94 -17.48 15.74
C ALA A 163 7.14 -16.55 15.57
N ASP A 164 7.38 -16.05 14.35
CA ASP A 164 8.47 -15.10 14.08
C ASP A 164 8.12 -13.66 14.47
N ILE A 165 6.84 -13.33 14.68
CA ILE A 165 6.38 -11.97 14.97
C ILE A 165 7.06 -11.38 16.23
N PRO A 166 7.12 -12.09 17.39
CA PRO A 166 7.72 -11.52 18.59
C PRO A 166 9.21 -11.19 18.47
N SER A 167 9.93 -11.86 17.56
CA SER A 167 11.36 -11.65 17.30
C SER A 167 11.62 -10.74 16.09
N SER A 168 10.58 -10.22 15.45
CA SER A 168 10.70 -9.35 14.28
C SER A 168 10.71 -7.87 14.67
N THR A 169 11.41 -7.06 13.89
CA THR A 169 11.24 -5.61 13.90
C THR A 169 10.01 -5.28 13.03
N ASN A 170 8.99 -4.67 13.63
CA ASN A 170 7.84 -4.16 12.85
C ASN A 170 8.22 -2.80 12.26
N TYR A 171 8.47 -2.76 10.96
CA TYR A 171 8.93 -1.55 10.26
C TYR A 171 7.85 -0.47 10.16
N VAL A 172 6.57 -0.85 10.01
CA VAL A 172 5.46 0.10 9.96
C VAL A 172 5.29 0.81 11.30
N LYS A 173 5.38 0.03 12.41
CA LYS A 173 5.35 0.59 13.76
C LYS A 173 6.51 1.56 13.98
N ALA A 174 7.73 1.16 13.64
CA ALA A 174 8.92 2.00 13.79
C ALA A 174 8.79 3.29 12.96
N ALA A 175 8.35 3.19 11.70
CA ALA A 175 8.17 4.34 10.83
C ALA A 175 7.14 5.33 11.36
N LEU A 176 6.00 4.85 11.87
CA LEU A 176 4.98 5.70 12.48
C LEU A 176 5.48 6.36 13.76
N ASP A 177 6.09 5.59 14.67
CA ASP A 177 6.59 6.13 15.94
C ASP A 177 7.68 7.20 15.73
N GLU A 178 8.62 6.95 14.83
CA GLU A 178 9.69 7.89 14.49
C GLU A 178 9.12 9.15 13.82
N SER A 179 8.32 8.99 12.77
CA SER A 179 7.79 10.13 12.01
C SER A 179 6.81 10.98 12.82
N MET A 180 5.93 10.35 13.62
CA MET A 180 4.99 11.07 14.50
C MET A 180 5.72 11.79 15.66
N SER A 181 6.94 11.38 15.98
CA SER A 181 7.81 12.07 16.94
C SER A 181 8.70 13.14 16.30
N GLY A 182 8.48 13.46 15.01
CA GLY A 182 9.28 14.44 14.27
C GLY A 182 10.67 13.98 13.88
N LYS A 183 10.96 12.67 13.98
CA LYS A 183 12.25 12.07 13.60
C LYS A 183 12.21 11.57 12.16
N SER A 184 13.39 11.50 11.54
CA SER A 184 13.54 10.78 10.28
C SER A 184 13.33 9.28 10.50
N VAL A 185 12.67 8.62 9.53
CA VAL A 185 12.45 7.18 9.59
C VAL A 185 13.76 6.44 9.31
N SER A 186 14.24 5.67 10.28
CA SER A 186 15.55 4.98 10.21
C SER A 186 15.63 3.95 9.11
N ASN A 187 14.55 3.17 8.88
CA ASN A 187 14.43 2.18 7.82
C ASN A 187 13.28 2.61 6.90
N SER A 188 13.49 3.67 6.13
CA SER A 188 12.42 4.29 5.33
C SER A 188 12.04 3.49 4.08
N ASN A 189 12.90 2.58 3.61
CA ASN A 189 12.64 1.70 2.48
C ASN A 189 13.14 0.29 2.81
N THR A 190 12.27 -0.70 2.68
CA THR A 190 12.61 -2.11 2.89
C THR A 190 11.99 -2.96 1.78
N ARG A 191 12.58 -4.14 1.52
CA ARG A 191 12.06 -5.04 0.49
C ARG A 191 10.74 -5.66 0.94
N PRO A 192 9.61 -5.39 0.28
CA PRO A 192 8.33 -6.04 0.58
C PRO A 192 8.41 -7.54 0.24
N TYR A 193 7.65 -8.34 0.96
CA TYR A 193 7.57 -9.78 0.76
C TYR A 193 6.12 -10.26 0.78
N GLY A 194 5.86 -11.45 0.25
CA GLY A 194 4.54 -12.06 0.25
C GLY A 194 4.09 -12.49 -1.15
N CYS A 195 2.80 -12.76 -1.29
CA CYS A 195 2.22 -13.19 -2.56
C CYS A 195 2.15 -12.02 -3.53
N SER A 196 2.42 -12.26 -4.81
CA SER A 196 2.29 -11.22 -5.84
C SER A 196 0.83 -10.79 -5.99
N ILE A 197 0.60 -9.50 -6.19
CA ILE A 197 -0.70 -8.96 -6.58
C ILE A 197 -1.03 -9.45 -7.99
N LYS A 198 -2.28 -9.85 -8.20
CA LYS A 198 -2.75 -10.42 -9.47
C LYS A 198 -3.38 -9.33 -10.34
N TYR A 199 -2.55 -8.53 -10.97
CA TYR A 199 -3.01 -7.56 -11.97
C TYR A 199 -3.43 -8.24 -13.29
N LYS A 200 -4.32 -7.60 -14.06
CA LYS A 200 -4.54 -7.92 -15.49
C LYS A 200 -3.53 -7.21 -16.36
#